data_9c1ac3228abdf0aaca2a44573db0cb1c
#
_entry.id   9c1ac3228abdf0aaca2a44573db0cb1c
#
_cell.length_a   1.000
_cell.length_b   1.000
_cell.length_c   1.000
_cell.angle_alpha   90.00
_cell.angle_beta   90.00
_cell.angle_gamma   90.00
#
_symmetry.space_group_name_H-M   'P 1'
#
loop_
_entity.id
_entity.type
_entity.pdbx_description
1 polymer ?
#
loop_
_entity_poly.entity_id
_entity_poly.type
_entity_poly.pdbx_seq_one_letter_code
_entity_poly.pdbx_strand_id
1 'polypeptide(L)'
;MIQTIYEHYGLRPNEFMPVGKFEGFQYRDILYTIINVKQMEQDELNELYQMSQFLMGQGDRHVATFMPNLNGEMITETETEKFIICRCLAEEKNPNFSPGHELAVFHQKGRLFPYEVEKANRLGQWKSMWEKRLDQMEQFWYGRLRALPNQEMEKRFLETFPYYLGLTENAIQYLVDTEIDDLPRSVDAATICHHRFGQKTWGEDYVYKLPADWVFDHPSRDIAEYIREQYLLTYAVDEGHMHQFLSEYEKVNPLSSFSWRLLYARLLFPVHYFEVIEGYYSVQDEKQKQKYYEKLEGVLAHSSHYEAFLKRFYQSVGISTSRYHIPELTWIH
;
A
#
# COMPACT_ATOMS: atom_id res chain seq x y z
N MET A 1 16.10 -10.63 -21.49
CA MET A 1 14.63 -10.60 -21.27
C MET A 1 13.82 -10.95 -22.53
N ILE A 2 13.91 -10.26 -23.69
CA ILE A 2 13.09 -10.58 -24.91
C ILE A 2 13.25 -12.05 -25.34
N GLN A 3 14.49 -12.52 -25.43
CA GLN A 3 14.78 -13.91 -25.81
C GLN A 3 14.21 -14.91 -24.79
N THR A 4 14.34 -14.63 -23.52
CA THR A 4 13.80 -15.44 -22.42
C THR A 4 12.27 -15.56 -22.50
N ILE A 5 11.57 -14.43 -22.76
CA ILE A 5 10.11 -14.44 -22.92
C ILE A 5 9.70 -15.25 -24.14
N TYR A 6 10.44 -15.15 -25.24
CA TYR A 6 10.15 -15.95 -26.43
C TYR A 6 10.34 -17.46 -26.17
N GLU A 7 11.44 -17.84 -25.53
CA GLU A 7 11.75 -19.25 -25.25
C GLU A 7 10.75 -19.89 -24.28
N HIS A 8 10.35 -19.15 -23.23
CA HIS A 8 9.49 -19.70 -22.19
C HIS A 8 7.98 -19.48 -22.43
N TYR A 9 7.59 -18.47 -23.20
CA TYR A 9 6.16 -18.10 -23.38
C TYR A 9 5.72 -18.03 -24.83
N GLY A 10 6.63 -18.12 -25.80
CA GLY A 10 6.33 -17.98 -27.22
C GLY A 10 5.93 -16.57 -27.66
N LEU A 11 6.11 -15.58 -26.79
CA LEU A 11 5.75 -14.19 -27.03
C LEU A 11 6.97 -13.38 -27.52
N ARG A 12 6.73 -12.44 -28.44
CA ARG A 12 7.78 -11.54 -28.95
C ARG A 12 7.40 -10.08 -28.65
N PRO A 13 7.79 -9.55 -27.49
CA PRO A 13 7.60 -8.14 -27.19
C PRO A 13 8.36 -7.26 -28.19
N ASN A 14 7.72 -6.21 -28.69
CA ASN A 14 8.41 -5.21 -29.52
C ASN A 14 9.22 -4.24 -28.64
N GLU A 15 8.60 -3.80 -27.54
CA GLU A 15 9.19 -2.89 -26.58
C GLU A 15 8.65 -3.17 -25.17
N PHE A 16 9.41 -2.77 -24.17
CA PHE A 16 8.97 -2.81 -22.78
C PHE A 16 8.47 -1.45 -22.33
N MET A 17 7.51 -1.47 -21.43
CA MET A 17 6.89 -0.29 -20.83
C MET A 17 6.72 -0.48 -19.33
N PRO A 18 6.66 0.60 -18.54
CA PRO A 18 6.34 0.49 -17.13
C PRO A 18 4.86 0.12 -16.93
N VAL A 19 4.61 -0.85 -16.04
CA VAL A 19 3.28 -1.27 -15.60
C VAL A 19 3.25 -1.17 -14.08
N GLY A 20 2.83 -0.02 -13.56
CA GLY A 20 3.02 0.35 -12.16
C GLY A 20 4.50 0.43 -11.81
N LYS A 21 4.92 -0.34 -10.80
CA LYS A 21 6.33 -0.46 -10.38
C LYS A 21 7.10 -1.56 -11.11
N PHE A 22 6.45 -2.30 -12.00
CA PHE A 22 7.01 -3.44 -12.72
C PHE A 22 7.30 -3.09 -14.18
N GLU A 23 8.04 -3.94 -14.84
CA GLU A 23 8.25 -3.91 -16.28
C GLU A 23 7.19 -4.79 -16.96
N GLY A 24 6.70 -4.37 -18.11
CA GLY A 24 5.74 -5.12 -18.88
C GLY A 24 5.80 -4.81 -20.37
N PHE A 25 4.90 -5.38 -21.13
CA PHE A 25 4.74 -5.13 -22.56
C PHE A 25 3.29 -5.37 -22.98
N GLN A 26 2.89 -4.71 -24.04
CA GLN A 26 1.62 -5.00 -24.69
C GLN A 26 1.86 -5.89 -25.92
N TYR A 27 1.05 -6.92 -26.04
CA TYR A 27 1.02 -7.74 -27.24
C TYR A 27 -0.44 -7.96 -27.64
N ARG A 28 -0.86 -7.40 -28.78
CA ARG A 28 -2.26 -7.25 -29.19
C ARG A 28 -3.05 -6.48 -28.13
N ASP A 29 -4.20 -6.97 -27.72
CA ASP A 29 -5.11 -6.35 -26.73
C ASP A 29 -4.82 -6.83 -25.30
N ILE A 30 -3.65 -7.42 -25.05
CA ILE A 30 -3.28 -7.97 -23.75
C ILE A 30 -2.04 -7.25 -23.21
N LEU A 31 -2.15 -6.80 -21.97
CA LEU A 31 -1.05 -6.26 -21.18
C LEU A 31 -0.41 -7.39 -20.38
N TYR A 32 0.89 -7.53 -20.51
CA TYR A 32 1.71 -8.50 -19.79
C TYR A 32 2.62 -7.78 -18.82
N THR A 33 2.66 -8.25 -17.58
CA THR A 33 3.51 -7.68 -16.51
C THR A 33 4.48 -8.74 -16.03
N ILE A 34 5.76 -8.41 -15.99
CA ILE A 34 6.85 -9.28 -15.53
C ILE A 34 7.14 -8.95 -14.07
N ILE A 35 6.98 -9.91 -13.19
CA ILE A 35 7.10 -9.72 -11.75
C ILE A 35 8.21 -10.62 -11.21
N ASN A 36 9.28 -10.01 -10.67
CA ASN A 36 10.35 -10.75 -10.01
C ASN A 36 9.83 -11.31 -8.68
N VAL A 37 9.98 -12.63 -8.49
CA VAL A 37 9.47 -13.35 -7.32
C VAL A 37 10.58 -14.07 -6.54
N LYS A 38 11.83 -13.62 -6.65
CA LYS A 38 12.96 -14.22 -5.92
C LYS A 38 12.78 -14.24 -4.39
N GLN A 39 12.06 -13.25 -3.86
CA GLN A 39 11.84 -13.08 -2.43
C GLN A 39 10.47 -13.58 -1.95
N MET A 40 9.61 -14.07 -2.85
CA MET A 40 8.28 -14.56 -2.51
C MET A 40 8.31 -16.07 -2.28
N GLU A 41 7.60 -16.49 -1.23
CA GLU A 41 7.41 -17.91 -0.96
C GLU A 41 6.39 -18.52 -1.94
N GLN A 42 6.53 -19.82 -2.25
CA GLN A 42 5.62 -20.53 -3.16
C GLN A 42 4.17 -20.48 -2.67
N ASP A 43 3.98 -20.62 -1.35
CA ASP A 43 2.62 -20.61 -0.75
C ASP A 43 1.98 -19.24 -0.85
N GLU A 44 2.74 -18.15 -0.68
CA GLU A 44 2.26 -16.78 -0.92
C GLU A 44 1.82 -16.60 -2.37
N LEU A 45 2.60 -17.04 -3.33
CA LEU A 45 2.24 -16.99 -4.75
C LEU A 45 0.97 -17.79 -5.06
N ASN A 46 0.78 -18.95 -4.42
CA ASN A 46 -0.42 -19.76 -4.58
C ASN A 46 -1.66 -19.04 -4.03
N GLU A 47 -1.55 -18.38 -2.87
CA GLU A 47 -2.64 -17.57 -2.31
C GLU A 47 -3.01 -16.40 -3.24
N LEU A 48 -2.02 -15.66 -3.75
CA LEU A 48 -2.23 -14.55 -4.69
C LEU A 48 -2.86 -15.03 -6.01
N TYR A 49 -2.45 -16.18 -6.50
CA TYR A 49 -3.06 -16.82 -7.67
C TYR A 49 -4.53 -17.16 -7.40
N GLN A 50 -4.86 -17.79 -6.27
CA GLN A 50 -6.22 -18.11 -5.89
C GLN A 50 -7.09 -16.86 -5.78
N MET A 51 -6.59 -15.77 -5.17
CA MET A 51 -7.28 -14.48 -5.10
C MET A 51 -7.57 -13.93 -6.49
N SER A 52 -6.60 -13.99 -7.41
CA SER A 52 -6.78 -13.49 -8.78
C SER A 52 -7.84 -14.28 -9.55
N GLN A 53 -7.82 -15.61 -9.46
CA GLN A 53 -8.80 -16.47 -10.09
C GLN A 53 -10.21 -16.23 -9.52
N PHE A 54 -10.31 -16.05 -8.20
CA PHE A 54 -11.58 -15.76 -7.54
C PHE A 54 -12.18 -14.43 -8.03
N LEU A 55 -11.42 -13.33 -7.99
CA LEU A 55 -11.91 -12.02 -8.42
C LEU A 55 -12.26 -11.99 -9.92
N MET A 56 -11.47 -12.64 -10.75
CA MET A 56 -11.81 -12.82 -12.17
C MET A 56 -13.12 -13.60 -12.32
N GLY A 57 -13.31 -14.67 -11.55
CA GLY A 57 -14.55 -15.44 -11.50
C GLY A 57 -15.76 -14.62 -11.03
N GLN A 58 -15.53 -13.56 -10.21
CA GLN A 58 -16.54 -12.56 -9.82
C GLN A 58 -16.77 -11.48 -10.89
N GLY A 59 -16.24 -11.66 -12.09
CA GLY A 59 -16.43 -10.76 -13.24
C GLY A 59 -15.56 -9.50 -13.23
N ASP A 60 -14.46 -9.47 -12.47
CA ASP A 60 -13.52 -8.36 -12.53
C ASP A 60 -12.52 -8.57 -13.68
N ARG A 61 -12.79 -7.92 -14.82
CA ARG A 61 -12.00 -8.07 -16.07
C ARG A 61 -10.61 -7.45 -16.01
N HIS A 62 -10.39 -6.52 -15.08
CA HIS A 62 -9.13 -5.80 -14.94
C HIS A 62 -8.14 -6.54 -14.05
N VAL A 63 -8.54 -7.65 -13.43
CA VAL A 63 -7.64 -8.49 -12.64
C VAL A 63 -6.67 -9.22 -13.56
N ALA A 64 -5.39 -8.99 -13.31
CA ALA A 64 -4.34 -9.72 -13.99
C ALA A 64 -4.22 -11.15 -13.43
N THR A 65 -4.10 -12.13 -14.31
CA THR A 65 -3.96 -13.54 -13.94
C THR A 65 -2.58 -14.06 -14.28
N PHE A 66 -2.11 -15.01 -13.51
CA PHE A 66 -0.83 -15.65 -13.77
C PHE A 66 -0.89 -16.44 -15.07
N MET A 67 0.12 -16.25 -15.92
CA MET A 67 0.26 -16.97 -17.18
C MET A 67 1.28 -18.09 -17.01
N PRO A 68 0.92 -19.37 -17.23
CA PRO A 68 1.89 -20.44 -17.23
C PRO A 68 2.85 -20.32 -18.42
N ASN A 69 4.09 -20.76 -18.23
CA ASN A 69 5.05 -20.90 -19.30
C ASN A 69 4.69 -22.10 -20.22
N LEU A 70 5.47 -22.30 -21.27
CA LEU A 70 5.24 -23.41 -22.24
C LEU A 70 5.34 -24.80 -21.61
N ASN A 71 5.98 -24.94 -20.45
CA ASN A 71 6.04 -26.19 -19.69
C ASN A 71 4.84 -26.38 -18.73
N GLY A 72 3.95 -25.39 -18.66
CA GLY A 72 2.78 -25.39 -17.75
C GLY A 72 3.09 -24.90 -16.35
N GLU A 73 4.27 -24.34 -16.08
CA GLU A 73 4.69 -23.83 -14.78
C GLU A 73 4.35 -22.34 -14.65
N MET A 74 3.90 -21.92 -13.46
CA MET A 74 3.59 -20.50 -13.19
C MET A 74 4.84 -19.66 -12.97
N ILE A 75 5.90 -20.26 -12.45
CA ILE A 75 7.17 -19.60 -12.19
C ILE A 75 8.15 -19.99 -13.29
N THR A 76 8.83 -19.00 -13.86
CA THR A 76 9.96 -19.22 -14.74
C THR A 76 11.24 -18.89 -13.98
N GLU A 77 12.13 -19.88 -13.93
CA GLU A 77 13.43 -19.75 -13.29
C GLU A 77 14.54 -19.92 -14.33
N THR A 78 15.46 -18.97 -14.34
CA THR A 78 16.67 -18.97 -15.17
C THR A 78 17.89 -18.92 -14.27
N GLU A 79 19.09 -18.97 -14.79
CA GLU A 79 20.33 -18.86 -14.00
C GLU A 79 20.41 -17.56 -13.19
N THR A 80 19.76 -16.49 -13.65
CA THR A 80 19.88 -15.15 -13.06
C THR A 80 18.56 -14.61 -12.49
N GLU A 81 17.42 -15.09 -12.95
CA GLU A 81 16.11 -14.51 -12.67
C GLU A 81 15.09 -15.58 -12.29
N LYS A 82 14.18 -15.21 -11.36
CA LYS A 82 12.99 -15.97 -11.01
C LYS A 82 11.80 -15.04 -11.09
N PHE A 83 10.89 -15.29 -12.01
CA PHE A 83 9.79 -14.39 -12.28
C PHE A 83 8.50 -15.11 -12.68
N ILE A 84 7.40 -14.40 -12.59
CA ILE A 84 6.09 -14.77 -13.15
C ILE A 84 5.69 -13.75 -14.20
N ILE A 85 4.82 -14.14 -15.12
CA ILE A 85 4.11 -13.22 -16.00
C ILE A 85 2.64 -13.20 -15.61
N CYS A 86 2.12 -12.00 -15.34
CA CYS A 86 0.69 -11.76 -15.23
C CYS A 86 0.16 -11.14 -16.52
N ARG A 87 -1.11 -11.43 -16.86
CA ARG A 87 -1.77 -10.88 -18.05
C ARG A 87 -3.17 -10.41 -17.74
N CYS A 88 -3.59 -9.29 -18.33
CA CYS A 88 -4.97 -8.80 -18.34
C CYS A 88 -5.29 -8.14 -19.68
N LEU A 89 -6.56 -7.81 -19.90
CA LEU A 89 -6.95 -7.01 -21.06
C LEU A 89 -6.37 -5.60 -20.91
N ALA A 90 -5.86 -5.04 -22.01
CA ALA A 90 -5.40 -3.65 -22.08
C ALA A 90 -6.61 -2.75 -22.37
N GLU A 91 -7.43 -2.51 -21.35
CA GLU A 91 -8.58 -1.61 -21.45
C GLU A 91 -8.20 -0.20 -20.98
N GLU A 92 -8.50 0.82 -21.80
CA GLU A 92 -8.27 2.22 -21.44
C GLU A 92 -9.12 2.60 -20.22
N LYS A 93 -8.55 3.42 -19.37
CA LYS A 93 -9.22 3.90 -18.16
C LYS A 93 -10.39 4.82 -18.55
N ASN A 94 -11.58 4.47 -18.06
CA ASN A 94 -12.76 5.29 -18.28
C ASN A 94 -12.56 6.69 -17.66
N PRO A 95 -12.85 7.80 -18.38
CA PRO A 95 -12.78 9.14 -17.83
C PRO A 95 -13.62 9.36 -16.55
N ASN A 96 -14.70 8.56 -16.38
CA ASN A 96 -15.56 8.59 -15.19
C ASN A 96 -15.13 7.58 -14.12
N PHE A 97 -13.90 7.08 -14.18
CA PHE A 97 -13.37 6.14 -13.20
C PHE A 97 -13.33 6.79 -11.80
N SER A 98 -14.10 6.22 -10.88
CA SER A 98 -14.20 6.67 -9.49
C SER A 98 -13.37 5.75 -8.59
N PRO A 99 -12.20 6.18 -8.11
CA PRO A 99 -11.34 5.32 -7.26
C PRO A 99 -12.04 4.82 -6.00
N GLY A 100 -12.86 5.66 -5.36
CA GLY A 100 -13.59 5.31 -4.14
C GLY A 100 -14.61 4.21 -4.38
N HIS A 101 -15.44 4.36 -5.43
CA HIS A 101 -16.42 3.35 -5.81
C HIS A 101 -15.76 2.03 -6.21
N GLU A 102 -14.78 2.08 -7.10
CA GLU A 102 -14.09 0.89 -7.60
C GLU A 102 -13.37 0.12 -6.50
N LEU A 103 -12.73 0.85 -5.55
CA LEU A 103 -12.11 0.23 -4.39
C LEU A 103 -13.14 -0.44 -3.48
N ALA A 104 -14.29 0.19 -3.27
CA ALA A 104 -15.36 -0.37 -2.46
C ALA A 104 -15.94 -1.66 -3.09
N VAL A 105 -16.13 -1.69 -4.40
CA VAL A 105 -16.57 -2.88 -5.15
C VAL A 105 -15.51 -3.98 -5.09
N PHE A 106 -14.23 -3.62 -5.23
CA PHE A 106 -13.11 -4.56 -5.10
C PHE A 106 -13.07 -5.20 -3.71
N HIS A 107 -13.18 -4.40 -2.65
CA HIS A 107 -13.25 -4.89 -1.27
C HIS A 107 -14.50 -5.73 -1.00
N GLN A 108 -15.65 -5.34 -1.55
CA GLN A 108 -16.89 -6.12 -1.41
C GLN A 108 -16.73 -7.53 -1.99
N LYS A 109 -16.15 -7.64 -3.19
CA LYS A 109 -15.83 -8.93 -3.82
C LYS A 109 -14.78 -9.69 -3.02
N GLY A 110 -13.67 -9.04 -2.65
CA GLY A 110 -12.57 -9.66 -1.91
C GLY A 110 -12.98 -10.23 -0.55
N ARG A 111 -13.98 -9.63 0.12
CA ARG A 111 -14.55 -10.13 1.38
C ARG A 111 -15.24 -11.48 1.23
N LEU A 112 -15.68 -11.83 0.03
CA LEU A 112 -16.32 -13.12 -0.27
C LEU A 112 -15.30 -14.21 -0.61
N PHE A 113 -14.00 -13.93 -0.54
CA PHE A 113 -12.94 -14.90 -0.80
C PHE A 113 -13.06 -16.08 0.19
N PRO A 114 -13.25 -17.33 -0.32
CA PRO A 114 -13.68 -18.43 0.53
C PRO A 114 -12.54 -19.24 1.15
N TYR A 115 -11.28 -18.95 0.78
CA TYR A 115 -10.13 -19.72 1.21
C TYR A 115 -9.41 -19.04 2.37
N GLU A 116 -8.76 -19.85 3.21
CA GLU A 116 -7.88 -19.35 4.26
C GLU A 116 -6.62 -18.72 3.65
N VAL A 117 -6.18 -17.61 4.23
CA VAL A 117 -4.99 -16.85 3.80
C VAL A 117 -4.03 -16.79 4.98
N GLU A 118 -2.83 -17.32 4.81
CA GLU A 118 -1.79 -17.35 5.85
C GLU A 118 -0.62 -16.42 5.51
N LYS A 119 -0.01 -16.59 4.34
CA LYS A 119 1.21 -15.88 3.93
C LYS A 119 0.95 -14.44 3.54
N ALA A 120 -0.10 -14.19 2.78
CA ALA A 120 -0.53 -12.85 2.39
C ALA A 120 -1.41 -12.16 3.46
N ASN A 121 -1.72 -12.84 4.58
CA ASN A 121 -2.55 -12.29 5.66
C ASN A 121 -1.79 -11.21 6.44
N ARG A 122 -2.47 -10.10 6.70
CA ARG A 122 -1.98 -8.97 7.52
C ARG A 122 -3.00 -8.52 8.57
N LEU A 123 -4.19 -9.16 8.59
CA LEU A 123 -5.25 -8.85 9.56
C LEU A 123 -4.78 -9.12 10.99
N GLY A 124 -4.98 -8.15 11.87
CA GLY A 124 -4.56 -8.23 13.28
C GLY A 124 -3.04 -8.19 13.50
N GLN A 125 -2.23 -7.98 12.45
CA GLN A 125 -0.78 -7.98 12.55
C GLN A 125 -0.16 -6.57 12.64
N TRP A 126 -0.96 -5.50 12.52
CA TRP A 126 -0.41 -4.13 12.44
C TRP A 126 0.41 -3.78 13.67
N LYS A 127 -0.08 -4.11 14.87
CA LYS A 127 0.64 -3.87 16.12
C LYS A 127 2.04 -4.49 16.07
N SER A 128 2.13 -5.78 15.90
CA SER A 128 3.41 -6.50 15.90
C SER A 128 4.35 -6.05 14.78
N MET A 129 3.81 -5.73 13.59
CA MET A 129 4.58 -5.20 12.48
C MET A 129 5.14 -3.80 12.77
N TRP A 130 4.35 -2.92 13.39
CA TRP A 130 4.76 -1.57 13.73
C TRP A 130 5.76 -1.55 14.88
N GLU A 131 5.53 -2.34 15.93
CA GLU A 131 6.48 -2.54 17.04
C GLU A 131 7.83 -3.04 16.50
N LYS A 132 7.83 -4.11 15.71
CA LYS A 132 9.05 -4.65 15.12
C LYS A 132 9.79 -3.62 14.26
N ARG A 133 9.07 -2.85 13.45
CA ARG A 133 9.67 -1.82 12.60
C ARG A 133 10.26 -0.68 13.44
N LEU A 134 9.57 -0.28 14.49
CA LEU A 134 10.05 0.73 15.44
C LEU A 134 11.32 0.26 16.14
N ASP A 135 11.32 -0.95 16.69
CA ASP A 135 12.49 -1.54 17.35
C ASP A 135 13.71 -1.59 16.43
N GLN A 136 13.53 -2.00 15.18
CA GLN A 136 14.60 -2.05 14.19
C GLN A 136 15.17 -0.65 13.90
N MET A 137 14.29 0.34 13.74
CA MET A 137 14.69 1.72 13.47
C MET A 137 15.37 2.35 14.69
N GLU A 138 14.89 2.08 15.90
CA GLU A 138 15.50 2.56 17.15
C GLU A 138 16.89 1.95 17.36
N GLN A 139 17.06 0.65 17.14
CA GLN A 139 18.38 0.01 17.19
C GLN A 139 19.34 0.61 16.15
N PHE A 140 18.85 0.89 14.95
CA PHE A 140 19.62 1.55 13.91
C PHE A 140 20.03 2.98 14.33
N TRP A 141 19.11 3.74 14.90
CA TRP A 141 19.35 5.09 15.42
C TRP A 141 20.41 5.09 16.54
N TYR A 142 20.29 4.20 17.52
CA TYR A 142 21.32 4.04 18.57
C TYR A 142 22.70 3.68 18.00
N GLY A 143 22.74 2.87 16.97
CA GLY A 143 23.98 2.55 16.27
C GLY A 143 24.64 3.78 15.65
N ARG A 144 23.82 4.68 15.06
CA ARG A 144 24.30 5.93 14.43
C ARG A 144 24.69 7.01 15.43
N LEU A 145 24.04 7.10 16.58
CA LEU A 145 24.45 8.03 17.65
C LEU A 145 25.88 7.83 18.12
N ARG A 146 26.41 6.61 18.03
CA ARG A 146 27.78 6.27 18.46
C ARG A 146 28.83 6.61 17.39
N ALA A 147 28.41 6.82 16.16
CA ALA A 147 29.26 7.25 15.06
C ALA A 147 29.13 8.78 14.89
N LEU A 148 30.22 9.46 14.53
CA LEU A 148 30.11 10.88 14.18
C LEU A 148 29.36 11.00 12.84
N PRO A 149 28.27 11.75 12.77
CA PRO A 149 27.50 11.88 11.54
C PRO A 149 28.33 12.60 10.47
N ASN A 150 28.50 11.94 9.32
CA ASN A 150 29.31 12.46 8.22
C ASN A 150 28.47 13.09 7.09
N GLN A 151 27.16 12.85 7.11
CA GLN A 151 26.24 13.29 6.04
C GLN A 151 25.05 14.05 6.63
N GLU A 152 24.51 15.00 5.89
CA GLU A 152 23.34 15.79 6.30
C GLU A 152 22.12 14.92 6.59
N MET A 153 21.87 13.89 5.76
CA MET A 153 20.81 12.92 5.98
C MET A 153 20.90 12.24 7.34
N GLU A 154 22.11 11.85 7.75
CA GLU A 154 22.34 11.20 9.04
C GLU A 154 22.07 12.15 10.22
N LYS A 155 22.49 13.42 10.10
CA LYS A 155 22.16 14.45 11.10
C LYS A 155 20.67 14.65 11.23
N ARG A 156 19.97 14.82 10.09
CA ARG A 156 18.52 14.97 10.07
C ARG A 156 17.80 13.78 10.70
N PHE A 157 18.23 12.56 10.37
CA PHE A 157 17.67 11.37 10.98
C PHE A 157 17.88 11.36 12.50
N LEU A 158 19.10 11.65 12.98
CA LEU A 158 19.41 11.67 14.41
C LEU A 158 18.60 12.72 15.17
N GLU A 159 18.40 13.89 14.59
CA GLU A 159 17.62 14.99 15.19
C GLU A 159 16.12 14.72 15.23
N THR A 160 15.56 14.08 14.20
CA THR A 160 14.12 14.00 14.01
C THR A 160 13.49 12.69 14.44
N PHE A 161 14.26 11.61 14.50
CA PHE A 161 13.74 10.29 14.87
C PHE A 161 13.03 10.26 16.24
N PRO A 162 13.50 10.92 17.33
CA PRO A 162 12.80 10.91 18.60
C PRO A 162 11.34 11.40 18.52
N TYR A 163 11.05 12.38 17.66
CA TYR A 163 9.69 12.84 17.39
C TYR A 163 8.85 11.74 16.71
N TYR A 164 9.38 11.11 15.65
CA TYR A 164 8.68 10.06 14.93
C TYR A 164 8.56 8.75 15.72
N LEU A 165 9.49 8.48 16.64
CA LEU A 165 9.37 7.41 17.62
C LEU A 165 8.13 7.64 18.49
N GLY A 166 8.01 8.81 19.12
CA GLY A 166 6.84 9.14 19.95
C GLY A 166 5.52 9.11 19.16
N LEU A 167 5.50 9.60 17.92
CA LEU A 167 4.33 9.52 17.04
C LEU A 167 3.94 8.06 16.72
N THR A 168 4.94 7.20 16.54
CA THR A 168 4.74 5.77 16.28
C THR A 168 4.16 5.05 17.49
N GLU A 169 4.72 5.31 18.69
CA GLU A 169 4.18 4.76 19.95
C GLU A 169 2.72 5.15 20.17
N ASN A 170 2.39 6.42 19.90
CA ASN A 170 1.01 6.90 19.96
C ASN A 170 0.10 6.24 18.93
N ALA A 171 0.58 5.98 17.72
CA ALA A 171 -0.19 5.26 16.70
C ALA A 171 -0.45 3.80 17.12
N ILE A 172 0.54 3.13 17.70
CA ILE A 172 0.42 1.77 18.24
C ILE A 172 -0.59 1.76 19.40
N GLN A 173 -0.47 2.71 20.34
CA GLN A 173 -1.40 2.80 21.45
C GLN A 173 -2.84 3.04 20.97
N TYR A 174 -3.06 3.95 20.04
CA TYR A 174 -4.38 4.22 19.47
C TYR A 174 -4.98 2.98 18.77
N LEU A 175 -4.15 2.19 18.08
CA LEU A 175 -4.56 0.91 17.49
C LEU A 175 -5.02 -0.08 18.57
N VAL A 176 -4.22 -0.24 19.63
CA VAL A 176 -4.53 -1.14 20.76
C VAL A 176 -5.82 -0.72 21.45
N ASP A 177 -5.98 0.57 21.74
CA ASP A 177 -7.20 1.11 22.34
C ASP A 177 -8.43 0.90 21.44
N THR A 178 -8.25 0.94 20.12
CA THR A 178 -9.31 0.61 19.16
C THR A 178 -9.75 -0.84 19.29
N GLU A 179 -8.81 -1.78 19.36
CA GLU A 179 -9.09 -3.21 19.47
C GLU A 179 -9.69 -3.62 20.82
N ILE A 180 -9.43 -2.82 21.87
CA ILE A 180 -9.98 -3.07 23.23
C ILE A 180 -11.39 -2.47 23.37
N ASP A 181 -11.60 -1.24 22.89
CA ASP A 181 -12.79 -0.44 23.18
C ASP A 181 -13.91 -0.66 22.17
N ASP A 182 -13.62 -1.16 20.97
CA ASP A 182 -14.61 -1.32 19.90
C ASP A 182 -14.60 -2.75 19.35
N LEU A 183 -15.77 -3.24 18.99
CA LEU A 183 -15.90 -4.60 18.44
C LEU A 183 -16.10 -4.53 16.93
N PRO A 184 -15.33 -5.31 16.16
CA PRO A 184 -15.50 -5.38 14.72
C PRO A 184 -16.89 -5.94 14.36
N ARG A 185 -17.48 -5.41 13.29
CA ARG A 185 -18.75 -5.83 12.71
C ARG A 185 -18.50 -6.63 11.45
N SER A 186 -19.56 -7.16 10.83
CA SER A 186 -19.44 -7.89 9.55
C SER A 186 -18.79 -7.06 8.43
N VAL A 187 -18.96 -5.73 8.44
CA VAL A 187 -18.34 -4.82 7.48
C VAL A 187 -16.82 -4.67 7.70
N ASP A 188 -16.34 -5.02 8.90
CA ASP A 188 -14.93 -4.98 9.28
C ASP A 188 -14.19 -6.30 8.98
N ALA A 189 -14.87 -7.26 8.35
CA ALA A 189 -14.23 -8.50 7.90
C ALA A 189 -13.10 -8.19 6.91
N ALA A 190 -12.04 -9.00 6.98
CA ALA A 190 -10.91 -8.91 6.06
C ALA A 190 -11.32 -9.06 4.60
N THR A 191 -10.55 -8.44 3.74
CA THR A 191 -10.73 -8.47 2.30
C THR A 191 -9.39 -8.49 1.58
N ILE A 192 -9.42 -8.66 0.27
CA ILE A 192 -8.24 -8.45 -0.57
C ILE A 192 -7.95 -6.94 -0.60
N CYS A 193 -6.78 -6.56 -0.15
CA CYS A 193 -6.25 -5.19 -0.11
C CYS A 193 -4.95 -5.12 -0.89
N HIS A 194 -4.32 -3.94 -0.89
CA HIS A 194 -3.02 -3.71 -1.52
C HIS A 194 -1.92 -3.48 -0.47
N HIS A 195 -0.67 -3.76 -0.83
CA HIS A 195 0.47 -3.35 0.02
C HIS A 195 0.47 -1.83 0.22
N ARG A 196 0.24 -1.09 -0.87
CA ARG A 196 0.06 0.36 -0.91
C ARG A 196 -0.97 0.70 -1.99
N PHE A 197 -2.10 1.24 -1.60
CA PHE A 197 -3.10 1.71 -2.54
C PHE A 197 -2.94 3.21 -2.75
N GLY A 198 -2.85 3.63 -4.00
CA GLY A 198 -2.73 5.03 -4.40
C GLY A 198 -3.38 5.27 -5.74
N GLN A 199 -3.32 6.52 -6.19
CA GLN A 199 -3.99 6.98 -7.40
C GLN A 199 -3.60 6.19 -8.66
N LYS A 200 -2.33 5.74 -8.72
CA LYS A 200 -1.77 5.02 -9.87
C LYS A 200 -1.73 3.50 -9.70
N THR A 201 -2.21 2.97 -8.56
CA THR A 201 -2.13 1.53 -8.28
C THR A 201 -2.82 0.69 -9.35
N TRP A 202 -3.93 1.18 -9.87
CA TRP A 202 -4.67 0.54 -10.95
C TRP A 202 -4.41 1.18 -12.32
N GLY A 203 -3.22 1.73 -12.52
CA GLY A 203 -2.76 2.35 -13.77
C GLY A 203 -3.23 3.78 -14.00
N GLU A 204 -2.62 4.42 -14.97
CA GLU A 204 -2.98 5.79 -15.42
C GLU A 204 -3.82 5.71 -16.69
N ASP A 205 -3.30 5.12 -17.76
CA ASP A 205 -3.93 5.02 -19.07
C ASP A 205 -4.78 3.76 -19.20
N TYR A 206 -4.25 2.62 -18.74
CA TYR A 206 -4.94 1.34 -18.74
C TYR A 206 -5.28 0.92 -17.31
N VAL A 207 -6.41 0.23 -17.15
CA VAL A 207 -6.79 -0.34 -15.84
C VAL A 207 -6.24 -1.75 -15.71
N TYR A 208 -5.47 -1.99 -14.65
CA TYR A 208 -4.98 -3.31 -14.28
C TYR A 208 -4.91 -3.48 -12.77
N LYS A 209 -5.22 -4.67 -12.27
CA LYS A 209 -5.17 -5.02 -10.85
C LYS A 209 -4.20 -6.18 -10.69
N LEU A 210 -3.00 -5.88 -10.17
CA LEU A 210 -1.87 -6.84 -10.12
C LEU A 210 -1.89 -7.62 -8.81
N PRO A 211 -2.02 -8.96 -8.84
CA PRO A 211 -2.05 -9.79 -7.62
C PRO A 211 -0.79 -9.69 -6.77
N ALA A 212 0.38 -9.45 -7.37
CA ALA A 212 1.63 -9.29 -6.64
C ALA A 212 1.69 -8.06 -5.70
N ASP A 213 0.71 -7.16 -5.80
CA ASP A 213 0.55 -6.02 -4.89
C ASP A 213 -0.48 -6.28 -3.79
N TRP A 214 -1.06 -7.48 -3.71
CA TRP A 214 -2.15 -7.75 -2.79
C TRP A 214 -1.69 -8.31 -1.46
N VAL A 215 -2.52 -8.09 -0.47
CA VAL A 215 -2.50 -8.68 0.87
C VAL A 215 -3.94 -8.92 1.31
N PHE A 216 -4.15 -9.77 2.30
CA PHE A 216 -5.45 -9.98 2.91
C PHE A 216 -5.49 -9.23 4.23
N ASP A 217 -6.29 -8.17 4.33
CA ASP A 217 -6.26 -7.25 5.47
C ASP A 217 -7.61 -6.54 5.67
N HIS A 218 -7.66 -5.68 6.69
CA HIS A 218 -8.79 -4.78 6.91
C HIS A 218 -8.84 -3.69 5.81
N PRO A 219 -10.03 -3.36 5.25
CA PRO A 219 -10.17 -2.40 4.15
C PRO A 219 -9.66 -0.99 4.47
N SER A 220 -9.63 -0.59 5.73
CA SER A 220 -9.07 0.71 6.17
C SER A 220 -7.60 0.89 5.78
N ARG A 221 -6.87 -0.23 5.47
CA ARG A 221 -5.51 -0.17 4.93
C ARG A 221 -5.43 0.66 3.66
N ASP A 222 -6.19 0.28 2.66
CA ASP A 222 -6.13 0.92 1.34
C ASP A 222 -6.66 2.34 1.39
N ILE A 223 -7.71 2.58 2.17
CA ILE A 223 -8.29 3.92 2.34
C ILE A 223 -7.27 4.88 2.96
N ALA A 224 -6.59 4.45 4.02
CA ALA A 224 -5.58 5.27 4.69
C ALA A 224 -4.36 5.54 3.78
N GLU A 225 -3.91 4.54 3.01
CA GLU A 225 -2.80 4.72 2.07
C GLU A 225 -3.15 5.71 0.95
N TYR A 226 -4.37 5.62 0.40
CA TYR A 226 -4.85 6.56 -0.61
C TYR A 226 -4.89 8.00 -0.07
N ILE A 227 -5.47 8.22 1.11
CA ILE A 227 -5.56 9.54 1.74
C ILE A 227 -4.16 10.10 2.03
N ARG A 228 -3.26 9.27 2.57
CA ARG A 228 -1.87 9.66 2.84
C ARG A 228 -1.13 10.05 1.57
N GLU A 229 -1.27 9.27 0.50
CA GLU A 229 -0.64 9.59 -0.78
C GLU A 229 -1.12 10.94 -1.31
N GLN A 230 -2.44 11.21 -1.29
CA GLN A 230 -2.98 12.51 -1.74
C GLN A 230 -2.38 13.67 -0.95
N TYR A 231 -2.23 13.52 0.37
CA TYR A 231 -1.55 14.51 1.19
C TYR A 231 -0.07 14.71 0.77
N LEU A 232 0.67 13.62 0.62
CA LEU A 232 2.12 13.67 0.33
C LEU A 232 2.44 14.21 -1.07
N LEU A 233 1.53 14.12 -2.02
CA LEU A 233 1.72 14.67 -3.37
C LEU A 233 1.84 16.20 -3.38
N THR A 234 1.12 16.89 -2.52
CA THR A 234 1.03 18.36 -2.50
C THR A 234 1.37 18.95 -1.13
N TYR A 235 1.55 18.13 -0.10
CA TYR A 235 1.62 18.50 1.32
C TYR A 235 0.44 19.37 1.77
N ALA A 236 -0.70 19.19 1.11
CA ALA A 236 -1.94 19.85 1.42
C ALA A 236 -3.10 18.86 1.30
N VAL A 237 -4.19 19.13 1.99
CA VAL A 237 -5.41 18.33 1.90
C VAL A 237 -6.37 18.98 0.93
N ASP A 238 -6.67 18.30 -0.16
CA ASP A 238 -7.86 18.57 -0.95
C ASP A 238 -9.06 17.90 -0.25
N GLU A 239 -9.71 18.65 0.66
CA GLU A 239 -10.86 18.14 1.42
C GLU A 239 -12.02 17.72 0.49
N GLY A 240 -12.20 18.41 -0.64
CA GLY A 240 -13.23 18.07 -1.63
C GLY A 240 -13.00 16.72 -2.27
N HIS A 241 -11.78 16.48 -2.72
CA HIS A 241 -11.39 15.20 -3.33
C HIS A 241 -11.42 14.04 -2.32
N MET A 242 -10.91 14.26 -1.12
CA MET A 242 -10.94 13.27 -0.03
C MET A 242 -12.39 12.93 0.36
N HIS A 243 -13.24 13.93 0.54
CA HIS A 243 -14.65 13.72 0.86
C HIS A 243 -15.39 12.99 -0.27
N GLN A 244 -15.13 13.33 -1.53
CA GLN A 244 -15.68 12.62 -2.68
C GLN A 244 -15.28 11.15 -2.66
N PHE A 245 -13.99 10.84 -2.54
CA PHE A 245 -13.47 9.47 -2.49
C PHE A 245 -14.15 8.64 -1.39
N LEU A 246 -14.21 9.18 -0.16
CA LEU A 246 -14.83 8.50 0.98
C LEU A 246 -16.34 8.34 0.80
N SER A 247 -17.03 9.37 0.31
CA SER A 247 -18.48 9.29 0.04
C SER A 247 -18.82 8.23 -1.03
N GLU A 248 -18.02 8.14 -2.09
CA GLU A 248 -18.18 7.12 -3.12
C GLU A 248 -17.90 5.71 -2.58
N TYR A 249 -16.91 5.56 -1.71
CA TYR A 249 -16.59 4.31 -1.03
C TYR A 249 -17.74 3.88 -0.10
N GLU A 250 -18.20 4.76 0.79
CA GLU A 250 -19.23 4.47 1.80
C GLU A 250 -20.61 4.15 1.20
N LYS A 251 -20.93 4.60 -0.02
CA LYS A 251 -22.16 4.20 -0.72
C LYS A 251 -22.24 2.69 -0.96
N VAL A 252 -21.10 2.01 -1.09
CA VAL A 252 -21.01 0.57 -1.34
C VAL A 252 -20.64 -0.19 -0.06
N ASN A 253 -19.66 0.31 0.68
CA ASN A 253 -19.13 -0.27 1.91
C ASN A 253 -19.12 0.78 3.04
N PRO A 254 -20.18 0.91 3.83
CA PRO A 254 -20.21 1.82 4.97
C PRO A 254 -19.12 1.46 6.00
N LEU A 255 -18.42 2.48 6.50
CA LEU A 255 -17.39 2.32 7.51
C LEU A 255 -18.01 2.33 8.91
N SER A 256 -17.67 1.34 9.73
CA SER A 256 -18.03 1.28 11.15
C SER A 256 -17.19 2.24 11.99
N SER A 257 -17.51 2.40 13.28
CA SER A 257 -16.64 3.08 14.24
C SER A 257 -15.25 2.44 14.31
N PHE A 258 -15.20 1.11 14.32
CA PHE A 258 -13.97 0.33 14.29
C PHE A 258 -13.14 0.63 13.03
N SER A 259 -13.76 0.60 11.83
CA SER A 259 -13.10 0.95 10.57
C SER A 259 -12.52 2.36 10.59
N TRP A 260 -13.27 3.36 11.08
CA TRP A 260 -12.81 4.75 11.16
C TRP A 260 -11.62 4.91 12.10
N ARG A 261 -11.64 4.23 13.25
CA ARG A 261 -10.54 4.24 14.21
C ARG A 261 -9.29 3.55 13.64
N LEU A 262 -9.44 2.39 12.98
CA LEU A 262 -8.32 1.71 12.31
C LEU A 262 -7.71 2.54 11.19
N LEU A 263 -8.55 3.20 10.37
CA LEU A 263 -8.09 4.12 9.33
C LEU A 263 -7.23 5.24 9.94
N TYR A 264 -7.72 5.84 11.03
CA TYR A 264 -7.02 6.91 11.69
C TYR A 264 -5.70 6.45 12.35
N ALA A 265 -5.71 5.30 13.04
CA ALA A 265 -4.48 4.70 13.59
C ALA A 265 -3.41 4.53 12.50
N ARG A 266 -3.85 4.12 11.30
CA ARG A 266 -2.95 3.94 10.17
C ARG A 266 -2.45 5.26 9.59
N LEU A 267 -3.23 6.32 9.60
CA LEU A 267 -2.77 7.68 9.24
C LEU A 267 -1.76 8.22 10.25
N LEU A 268 -1.99 7.98 11.56
CA LEU A 268 -1.06 8.35 12.63
C LEU A 268 0.32 7.70 12.48
N PHE A 269 0.37 6.42 12.08
CA PHE A 269 1.63 5.72 11.89
C PHE A 269 2.46 6.37 10.77
N PRO A 270 3.64 6.92 11.05
CA PRO A 270 4.39 7.76 10.11
C PRO A 270 5.19 6.92 9.10
N VAL A 271 4.52 6.03 8.39
CA VAL A 271 5.16 5.10 7.44
C VAL A 271 5.99 5.81 6.38
N HIS A 272 5.57 6.99 5.93
CA HIS A 272 6.28 7.79 4.94
C HIS A 272 7.66 8.26 5.42
N TYR A 273 7.82 8.55 6.72
CA TYR A 273 9.13 8.87 7.31
C TYR A 273 10.04 7.63 7.32
N PHE A 274 9.52 6.49 7.81
CA PHE A 274 10.29 5.25 7.85
C PHE A 274 10.77 4.82 6.46
N GLU A 275 9.88 4.86 5.46
CA GLU A 275 10.20 4.48 4.07
C GLU A 275 11.29 5.36 3.45
N VAL A 276 11.31 6.64 3.78
CA VAL A 276 12.35 7.55 3.30
C VAL A 276 13.71 7.22 3.92
N ILE A 277 13.75 6.97 5.24
CA ILE A 277 14.99 6.60 5.93
C ILE A 277 15.50 5.24 5.42
N GLU A 278 14.66 4.22 5.42
CA GLU A 278 15.02 2.87 4.95
C GLU A 278 15.46 2.89 3.48
N GLY A 279 14.76 3.64 2.64
CA GLY A 279 15.08 3.76 1.22
C GLY A 279 16.45 4.41 1.01
N TYR A 280 16.79 5.46 1.75
CA TYR A 280 18.10 6.08 1.67
C TYR A 280 19.24 5.10 1.96
N TYR A 281 19.11 4.30 3.03
CA TYR A 281 20.15 3.37 3.44
C TYR A 281 20.17 2.06 2.63
N SER A 282 19.11 1.76 1.87
CA SER A 282 19.06 0.57 1.02
C SER A 282 19.67 0.77 -0.36
N VAL A 283 19.82 2.01 -0.84
CA VAL A 283 20.36 2.31 -2.16
C VAL A 283 21.84 2.69 -2.09
N GLN A 284 22.59 2.37 -3.19
CA GLN A 284 23.99 2.73 -3.32
C GLN A 284 24.21 3.92 -4.26
N ASP A 285 23.28 4.18 -5.16
CA ASP A 285 23.37 5.26 -6.16
C ASP A 285 23.15 6.62 -5.50
N GLU A 286 24.12 7.53 -5.65
CA GLU A 286 24.10 8.84 -5.01
C GLU A 286 22.95 9.74 -5.51
N LYS A 287 22.47 9.55 -6.75
CA LYS A 287 21.32 10.32 -7.26
C LYS A 287 20.03 9.84 -6.60
N GLN A 288 19.92 8.54 -6.33
CA GLN A 288 18.78 8.00 -5.59
C GLN A 288 18.82 8.42 -4.12
N LYS A 289 20.00 8.41 -3.48
CA LYS A 289 20.17 8.94 -2.11
C LYS A 289 19.74 10.40 -2.01
N GLN A 290 20.16 11.24 -2.98
CA GLN A 290 19.76 12.65 -3.02
C GLN A 290 18.24 12.81 -3.09
N LYS A 291 17.54 11.99 -3.88
CA LYS A 291 16.07 12.01 -3.96
C LYS A 291 15.41 11.63 -2.60
N TYR A 292 15.98 10.67 -1.87
CA TYR A 292 15.47 10.34 -0.53
C TYR A 292 15.72 11.46 0.47
N TYR A 293 16.88 12.13 0.39
CA TYR A 293 17.15 13.30 1.22
C TYR A 293 16.17 14.45 0.95
N GLU A 294 15.89 14.76 -0.31
CA GLU A 294 14.90 15.77 -0.70
C GLU A 294 13.48 15.40 -0.21
N LYS A 295 13.12 14.12 -0.28
CA LYS A 295 11.85 13.63 0.29
C LYS A 295 11.80 13.81 1.81
N LEU A 296 12.90 13.52 2.53
CA LEU A 296 12.95 13.75 3.97
C LEU A 296 12.75 15.21 4.32
N GLU A 297 13.48 16.13 3.66
CA GLU A 297 13.31 17.57 3.86
C GLU A 297 11.87 18.03 3.59
N GLY A 298 11.22 17.48 2.54
CA GLY A 298 9.80 17.73 2.29
C GLY A 298 8.89 17.27 3.42
N VAL A 299 9.10 16.05 3.93
CA VAL A 299 8.33 15.51 5.06
C VAL A 299 8.53 16.37 6.31
N LEU A 300 9.77 16.75 6.63
CA LEU A 300 10.09 17.54 7.80
C LEU A 300 9.53 18.97 7.73
N ALA A 301 9.64 19.61 6.57
CA ALA A 301 9.13 20.97 6.36
C ALA A 301 7.60 21.06 6.53
N HIS A 302 6.88 19.95 6.31
CA HIS A 302 5.42 19.92 6.36
C HIS A 302 4.87 19.07 7.51
N SER A 303 5.69 18.68 8.49
CA SER A 303 5.25 17.86 9.63
C SER A 303 4.13 18.50 10.43
N SER A 304 4.22 19.81 10.71
CA SER A 304 3.16 20.56 11.41
C SER A 304 1.85 20.64 10.61
N HIS A 305 1.92 20.68 9.28
CA HIS A 305 0.74 20.64 8.42
C HIS A 305 0.08 19.25 8.47
N TYR A 306 0.88 18.17 8.54
CA TYR A 306 0.36 16.82 8.69
C TYR A 306 -0.31 16.62 10.06
N GLU A 307 0.27 17.14 11.12
CA GLU A 307 -0.37 17.15 12.45
C GLU A 307 -1.70 17.90 12.42
N ALA A 308 -1.74 19.10 11.85
CA ALA A 308 -2.96 19.88 11.70
C ALA A 308 -4.02 19.16 10.85
N PHE A 309 -3.61 18.39 9.84
CA PHE A 309 -4.50 17.51 9.08
C PHE A 309 -5.05 16.40 9.98
N LEU A 310 -4.20 15.67 10.69
CA LEU A 310 -4.62 14.60 11.60
C LEU A 310 -5.59 15.13 12.67
N LYS A 311 -5.29 16.28 13.26
CA LYS A 311 -6.15 16.92 14.27
C LYS A 311 -7.57 17.18 13.77
N ARG A 312 -7.70 17.60 12.50
CA ARG A 312 -8.99 17.96 11.88
C ARG A 312 -9.60 16.84 11.05
N PHE A 313 -8.95 15.68 10.96
CA PHE A 313 -9.32 14.61 10.04
C PHE A 313 -10.82 14.26 10.09
N TYR A 314 -11.35 13.94 11.25
CA TYR A 314 -12.76 13.55 11.38
C TYR A 314 -13.71 14.70 11.01
N GLN A 315 -13.36 15.92 11.33
CA GLN A 315 -14.13 17.11 10.94
C GLN A 315 -14.12 17.29 9.42
N SER A 316 -12.96 17.18 8.78
CA SER A 316 -12.80 17.32 7.33
C SER A 316 -13.56 16.26 6.52
N VAL A 317 -13.76 15.05 7.08
CA VAL A 317 -14.56 14.01 6.45
C VAL A 317 -16.01 13.95 6.93
N GLY A 318 -16.45 14.92 7.75
CA GLY A 318 -17.83 15.03 8.21
C GLY A 318 -18.26 13.95 9.21
N ILE A 319 -17.31 13.32 9.90
CA ILE A 319 -17.56 12.27 10.90
C ILE A 319 -17.69 12.88 12.29
N SER A 320 -18.83 12.62 12.92
CA SER A 320 -19.08 13.02 14.32
C SER A 320 -18.36 12.08 15.27
N THR A 321 -17.27 12.53 15.90
CA THR A 321 -16.51 11.76 16.89
C THR A 321 -17.39 11.32 18.07
N SER A 322 -18.31 12.17 18.51
CA SER A 322 -19.26 11.84 19.58
C SER A 322 -20.25 10.74 19.21
N ARG A 323 -20.76 10.73 17.95
CA ARG A 323 -21.68 9.69 17.46
C ARG A 323 -21.01 8.32 17.35
N TYR A 324 -19.76 8.29 16.96
CA TYR A 324 -18.99 7.07 16.76
C TYR A 324 -18.15 6.68 17.98
N HIS A 325 -18.26 7.43 19.09
CA HIS A 325 -17.46 7.23 20.31
C HIS A 325 -15.95 7.18 20.04
N ILE A 326 -15.48 8.04 19.11
CA ILE A 326 -14.08 8.12 18.72
C ILE A 326 -13.36 9.05 19.72
N PRO A 327 -12.26 8.60 20.36
CA PRO A 327 -11.51 9.44 21.28
C PRO A 327 -10.80 10.58 20.54
N GLU A 328 -10.86 11.77 21.11
CA GLU A 328 -10.09 12.92 20.62
C GLU A 328 -8.66 12.85 21.13
N LEU A 329 -7.70 13.11 20.23
CA LEU A 329 -6.29 13.15 20.59
C LEU A 329 -5.91 14.54 21.10
N THR A 330 -5.62 14.64 22.40
CA THR A 330 -5.30 15.92 23.06
C THR A 330 -3.83 16.33 22.89
N TRP A 331 -2.96 15.46 22.45
CA TRP A 331 -1.52 15.67 22.31
C TRP A 331 -1.10 16.17 20.91
N ILE A 332 -1.98 16.12 19.90
CA ILE A 332 -1.75 16.76 18.59
C ILE A 332 -2.08 18.25 18.70
N HIS A 333 -1.08 19.10 18.52
CA HIS A 333 -1.15 20.55 18.69
C HIS A 333 -1.57 21.30 17.43
#